data_2dc85504acbbc8f3b697d1bdeff621bc
#
_entry.id   2dc85504acbbc8f3b697d1bdeff621bc
#
_cell.length_a   1.000
_cell.length_b   1.000
_cell.length_c   1.000
_cell.angle_alpha   90.00
_cell.angle_beta   90.00
_cell.angle_gamma   90.00
#
_symmetry.space_group_name_H-M   'P 1'
#
loop_
_entity.id
_entity.type
_entity.pdbx_description
1 polymer ?
#
loop_
_entity_poly.entity_id
_entity_poly.type
_entity_poly.pdbx_seq_one_letter_code
_entity_poly.pdbx_strand_id
1 'polypeptide(L)'
;MSPTKHSGLKRPTSKRACTDFDKFRSIEADLEYNNCFKRATIIIEKAVKLDTLEDTCIPAMFRERMWTKLLNLVGVVFSIIKEFFSNASVEGDYIDCWVRNKEFVITRESIQEFLEIHPPSQPITVQYEDHLDSIEEMVLTLGGTLKKTSMNTIPFSLEMRTLAHVMIHNLYPVTNLTTLSAPRTIFLYNLFTHKEIDICEHIFHLLKKSI
;
A
#
# COMPACT_ATOMS: atom_id res chain seq x y z
N MET A 1 28.70 -66.27 3.89
CA MET A 1 28.95 -64.99 3.19
C MET A 1 27.68 -64.55 2.50
N SER A 2 26.95 -63.59 3.08
CA SER A 2 25.69 -63.09 2.53
C SER A 2 25.95 -61.76 1.82
N PRO A 3 25.33 -61.49 0.64
CA PRO A 3 25.58 -60.27 -0.08
C PRO A 3 24.73 -59.11 0.46
N THR A 4 25.42 -58.03 0.70
CA THR A 4 24.88 -56.73 1.16
C THR A 4 24.03 -56.11 0.05
N LYS A 5 22.74 -55.82 0.35
CA LYS A 5 21.85 -55.08 -0.54
C LYS A 5 22.18 -53.57 -0.49
N HIS A 6 22.69 -53.03 -1.58
CA HIS A 6 22.77 -51.57 -1.76
C HIS A 6 21.36 -51.00 -1.95
N SER A 7 20.90 -50.24 -0.99
CA SER A 7 19.69 -49.40 -1.10
C SER A 7 20.00 -48.19 -1.97
N GLY A 8 19.53 -48.19 -3.21
CA GLY A 8 19.61 -47.06 -4.11
C GLY A 8 18.77 -45.90 -3.57
N LEU A 9 19.43 -44.80 -3.19
CA LEU A 9 18.76 -43.53 -2.92
C LEU A 9 18.05 -43.08 -4.21
N LYS A 10 16.72 -43.10 -4.19
CA LYS A 10 15.91 -42.45 -5.23
C LYS A 10 16.13 -40.94 -5.11
N ARG A 11 16.82 -40.34 -6.10
CA ARG A 11 16.84 -38.90 -6.27
C ARG A 11 15.39 -38.38 -6.40
N PRO A 12 14.99 -37.31 -5.67
CA PRO A 12 13.70 -36.72 -5.90
C PRO A 12 13.67 -36.16 -7.30
N THR A 13 12.80 -36.71 -8.16
CA THR A 13 12.46 -36.12 -9.46
C THR A 13 11.79 -34.81 -9.20
N SER A 14 12.51 -33.70 -9.34
CA SER A 14 11.92 -32.39 -9.37
C SER A 14 10.94 -32.37 -10.53
N LYS A 15 9.65 -32.39 -10.26
CA LYS A 15 8.65 -32.05 -11.25
C LYS A 15 8.97 -30.63 -11.68
N ARG A 16 9.51 -30.42 -12.88
CA ARG A 16 9.62 -29.12 -13.52
C ARG A 16 8.21 -28.55 -13.50
N ALA A 17 7.99 -27.50 -12.73
CA ALA A 17 6.76 -26.73 -12.76
C ALA A 17 6.62 -26.24 -14.21
N CYS A 18 5.51 -26.59 -14.85
CA CYS A 18 5.17 -26.02 -16.15
C CYS A 18 4.79 -24.57 -15.87
N THR A 19 5.60 -23.62 -16.34
CA THR A 19 5.31 -22.19 -16.19
C THR A 19 4.10 -21.85 -17.05
N ASP A 20 3.12 -21.20 -16.43
CA ASP A 20 1.95 -20.67 -17.12
C ASP A 20 2.33 -19.32 -17.74
N PHE A 21 2.83 -19.35 -18.99
CA PHE A 21 3.30 -18.15 -19.70
C PHE A 21 2.18 -17.14 -20.03
N ASP A 22 0.93 -17.53 -19.95
CA ASP A 22 -0.19 -16.58 -20.05
C ASP A 22 -0.34 -15.74 -18.78
N LYS A 23 0.20 -16.23 -17.67
CA LYS A 23 0.07 -15.63 -16.35
C LYS A 23 1.37 -15.05 -15.83
N PHE A 24 2.50 -15.63 -16.17
CA PHE A 24 3.81 -15.22 -15.67
C PHE A 24 4.78 -14.92 -16.81
N ARG A 25 5.44 -13.77 -16.69
CA ARG A 25 6.45 -13.29 -17.64
C ARG A 25 7.68 -14.22 -17.69
N SER A 26 8.03 -14.83 -16.56
CA SER A 26 9.22 -15.66 -16.42
C SER A 26 9.02 -16.79 -15.40
N ILE A 27 9.99 -17.71 -15.37
CA ILE A 27 10.02 -18.78 -14.37
C ILE A 27 10.20 -18.21 -12.96
N GLU A 28 10.97 -17.15 -12.83
CA GLU A 28 11.20 -16.45 -11.55
C GLU A 28 9.89 -15.87 -11.02
N ALA A 29 9.08 -15.21 -11.86
CA ALA A 29 7.77 -14.68 -11.50
C ALA A 29 6.79 -15.78 -11.04
N ASP A 30 6.78 -16.95 -11.71
CA ASP A 30 5.99 -18.11 -11.28
C ASP A 30 6.47 -18.64 -9.91
N LEU A 31 7.78 -18.72 -9.70
CA LEU A 31 8.34 -19.13 -8.41
C LEU A 31 8.00 -18.13 -7.31
N GLU A 32 8.09 -16.85 -7.56
CA GLU A 32 7.76 -15.80 -6.59
C GLU A 32 6.27 -15.83 -6.22
N TYR A 33 5.39 -15.96 -7.23
CA TYR A 33 3.97 -16.17 -6.97
C TYR A 33 3.71 -17.35 -6.05
N ASN A 34 4.29 -18.53 -6.35
CA ASN A 34 4.04 -19.74 -5.58
C ASN A 34 4.63 -19.68 -4.16
N ASN A 35 5.80 -19.05 -3.99
CA ASN A 35 6.51 -18.99 -2.71
C ASN A 35 6.00 -17.85 -1.81
N CYS A 36 5.71 -16.68 -2.36
CA CYS A 36 5.40 -15.46 -1.61
C CYS A 36 3.91 -15.08 -1.71
N PHE A 37 3.41 -14.84 -2.92
CA PHE A 37 2.11 -14.18 -3.10
C PHE A 37 0.91 -15.11 -3.05
N LYS A 38 1.01 -16.36 -3.45
CA LYS A 38 -0.12 -17.30 -3.50
C LYS A 38 -0.89 -17.38 -2.18
N ARG A 39 -0.18 -17.34 -1.06
CA ARG A 39 -0.74 -17.43 0.30
C ARG A 39 -0.77 -16.07 1.02
N ALA A 40 -0.29 -15.01 0.39
CA ALA A 40 -0.28 -13.68 1.00
C ALA A 40 -1.71 -13.20 1.27
N THR A 41 -1.90 -12.61 2.45
CA THR A 41 -3.15 -11.95 2.81
C THR A 41 -3.18 -10.56 2.18
N ILE A 42 -4.23 -10.27 1.43
CA ILE A 42 -4.46 -8.93 0.89
C ILE A 42 -5.37 -8.17 1.83
N ILE A 43 -4.93 -6.97 2.24
CA ILE A 43 -5.76 -6.05 3.01
C ILE A 43 -6.68 -5.36 2.02
N ILE A 44 -7.99 -5.52 2.23
CA ILE A 44 -9.01 -4.88 1.40
C ILE A 44 -9.29 -3.50 1.95
N GLU A 45 -9.24 -2.50 1.08
CA GLU A 45 -9.74 -1.17 1.37
C GLU A 45 -11.24 -1.22 1.70
N LYS A 46 -11.69 -0.33 2.58
CA LYS A 46 -13.08 -0.24 2.97
C LYS A 46 -13.74 0.95 2.26
N ALA A 47 -14.87 0.72 1.62
CA ALA A 47 -15.67 1.83 1.11
C ALA A 47 -16.07 2.76 2.26
N VAL A 48 -15.82 4.05 2.10
CA VAL A 48 -16.18 5.08 3.08
C VAL A 48 -17.34 5.89 2.53
N LYS A 49 -18.46 5.87 3.25
CA LYS A 49 -19.63 6.67 2.91
C LYS A 49 -19.48 8.05 3.55
N LEU A 50 -19.02 9.02 2.78
CA LEU A 50 -18.80 10.39 3.27
C LEU A 50 -20.06 11.08 3.78
N ASP A 51 -21.22 10.75 3.24
CA ASP A 51 -22.54 11.23 3.69
C ASP A 51 -22.83 10.88 5.15
N THR A 52 -22.29 9.79 5.67
CA THR A 52 -22.45 9.40 7.08
C THR A 52 -21.50 10.16 8.02
N LEU A 53 -20.63 10.99 7.50
CA LEU A 53 -19.60 11.77 8.22
C LEU A 53 -19.80 13.28 8.08
N GLU A 54 -20.94 13.74 7.59
CA GLU A 54 -21.20 15.17 7.32
C GLU A 54 -21.10 16.08 8.57
N ASP A 55 -21.24 15.52 9.76
CA ASP A 55 -21.03 16.24 11.02
C ASP A 55 -19.55 16.47 11.38
N THR A 56 -18.62 16.02 10.52
CA THR A 56 -17.17 16.14 10.71
C THR A 56 -16.51 16.94 9.58
N CYS A 57 -15.25 17.34 9.75
CA CYS A 57 -14.49 17.98 8.68
C CYS A 57 -14.04 17.02 7.57
N ILE A 58 -14.19 15.70 7.75
CA ILE A 58 -13.64 14.67 6.85
C ILE A 58 -14.21 14.77 5.43
N PRO A 59 -15.53 14.89 5.18
CA PRO A 59 -16.05 14.97 3.83
C PRO A 59 -15.51 16.18 3.04
N ALA A 60 -15.47 17.35 3.67
CA ALA A 60 -14.91 18.57 3.06
C ALA A 60 -13.44 18.35 2.67
N MET A 61 -12.65 17.83 3.58
CA MET A 61 -11.22 17.55 3.40
C MET A 61 -10.94 16.65 2.18
N PHE A 62 -11.76 15.62 1.94
CA PHE A 62 -11.61 14.71 0.81
C PHE A 62 -12.17 15.28 -0.51
N ARG A 63 -13.29 16.03 -0.44
CA ARG A 63 -13.87 16.69 -1.62
C ARG A 63 -12.96 17.78 -2.17
N GLU A 64 -12.42 18.64 -1.32
CA GLU A 64 -11.49 19.72 -1.70
C GLU A 64 -10.22 19.20 -2.40
N ARG A 65 -9.74 18.03 -1.99
CA ARG A 65 -8.58 17.37 -2.61
C ARG A 65 -8.94 16.51 -3.82
N MET A 66 -10.21 16.38 -4.18
CA MET A 66 -10.72 15.47 -5.21
C MET A 66 -10.37 13.98 -4.94
N TRP A 67 -10.24 13.60 -3.66
CA TRP A 67 -9.86 12.24 -3.27
C TRP A 67 -11.04 11.30 -3.03
N THR A 68 -12.25 11.70 -3.38
CA THR A 68 -13.46 10.90 -3.17
C THR A 68 -13.44 9.56 -3.90
N LYS A 69 -12.78 9.50 -5.06
CA LYS A 69 -12.60 8.26 -5.83
C LYS A 69 -11.79 7.22 -5.07
N LEU A 70 -10.78 7.63 -4.29
CA LEU A 70 -9.96 6.74 -3.46
C LEU A 70 -10.77 6.02 -2.37
N LEU A 71 -11.88 6.61 -1.93
CA LEU A 71 -12.71 6.04 -0.87
C LEU A 71 -13.75 5.04 -1.38
N ASN A 72 -13.91 4.91 -2.69
CA ASN A 72 -14.95 4.11 -3.34
C ASN A 72 -14.39 3.13 -4.36
N LEU A 73 -13.09 2.80 -4.27
CA LEU A 73 -12.49 1.76 -5.10
C LEU A 73 -13.07 0.40 -4.70
N VAL A 74 -13.87 -0.19 -5.59
CA VAL A 74 -14.52 -1.49 -5.39
C VAL A 74 -14.14 -2.47 -6.49
N GLY A 75 -14.22 -3.76 -6.22
CA GLY A 75 -14.05 -4.78 -7.27
C GLY A 75 -12.65 -5.37 -7.39
N VAL A 76 -11.99 -5.58 -6.27
CA VAL A 76 -10.65 -6.17 -6.22
C VAL A 76 -10.68 -7.66 -6.59
N VAL A 77 -9.93 -8.04 -7.62
CA VAL A 77 -9.70 -9.44 -7.98
C VAL A 77 -8.34 -9.89 -7.44
N PHE A 78 -8.34 -10.61 -6.32
CA PHE A 78 -7.11 -11.02 -5.61
C PHE A 78 -6.09 -11.74 -6.46
N SER A 79 -6.54 -12.59 -7.40
CA SER A 79 -5.63 -13.31 -8.29
C SER A 79 -4.87 -12.36 -9.21
N ILE A 80 -5.50 -11.27 -9.65
CA ILE A 80 -4.87 -10.23 -10.49
C ILE A 80 -3.82 -9.46 -9.70
N ILE A 81 -4.13 -9.06 -8.46
CA ILE A 81 -3.15 -8.36 -7.61
C ILE A 81 -1.93 -9.23 -7.34
N LYS A 82 -2.14 -10.51 -7.01
CA LYS A 82 -1.03 -11.44 -6.75
C LYS A 82 -0.18 -11.68 -8.00
N GLU A 83 -0.83 -11.77 -9.15
CA GLU A 83 -0.17 -11.89 -10.45
C GLU A 83 0.63 -10.62 -10.78
N PHE A 84 0.06 -9.44 -10.53
CA PHE A 84 0.72 -8.16 -10.68
C PHE A 84 2.01 -8.12 -9.88
N PHE A 85 1.97 -8.30 -8.56
CA PHE A 85 3.17 -8.23 -7.72
C PHE A 85 4.23 -9.28 -8.07
N SER A 86 3.84 -10.43 -8.60
CA SER A 86 4.79 -11.46 -9.04
C SER A 86 5.51 -11.11 -10.33
N ASN A 87 4.92 -10.29 -11.19
CA ASN A 87 5.43 -9.93 -12.51
C ASN A 87 5.94 -8.49 -12.60
N ALA A 88 5.70 -7.68 -11.56
CA ALA A 88 6.09 -6.27 -11.57
C ALA A 88 7.59 -6.11 -11.30
N SER A 89 8.21 -5.14 -11.97
CA SER A 89 9.57 -4.71 -11.69
C SER A 89 9.66 -3.19 -11.65
N VAL A 90 10.52 -2.66 -10.77
CA VAL A 90 10.75 -1.22 -10.65
C VAL A 90 11.90 -0.82 -11.54
N GLU A 91 11.63 0.07 -12.50
CA GLU A 91 12.60 0.56 -13.50
C GLU A 91 12.67 2.10 -13.42
N GLY A 92 13.55 2.61 -12.55
CA GLY A 92 13.66 4.06 -12.36
C GLY A 92 12.36 4.72 -11.90
N ASP A 93 11.73 5.47 -12.79
CA ASP A 93 10.53 6.27 -12.50
C ASP A 93 9.22 5.59 -12.95
N TYR A 94 9.27 4.32 -13.30
CA TYR A 94 8.08 3.56 -13.63
C TYR A 94 8.12 2.15 -13.06
N ILE A 95 6.96 1.51 -13.01
CA ILE A 95 6.80 0.11 -12.68
C ILE A 95 6.36 -0.60 -13.96
N ASP A 96 7.19 -1.53 -14.42
CA ASP A 96 6.88 -2.39 -15.55
C ASP A 96 6.05 -3.57 -15.08
N CYS A 97 4.92 -3.83 -15.73
CA CYS A 97 3.90 -4.76 -15.27
C CYS A 97 3.47 -5.73 -16.36
N TRP A 98 3.20 -6.96 -15.94
CA TRP A 98 2.60 -7.98 -16.76
C TRP A 98 1.43 -8.65 -16.03
N VAL A 99 0.23 -8.60 -16.60
CA VAL A 99 -0.97 -9.23 -16.02
C VAL A 99 -1.85 -9.78 -17.14
N ARG A 100 -2.25 -11.02 -17.05
CA ARG A 100 -3.13 -11.67 -18.03
C ARG A 100 -2.65 -11.51 -19.48
N ASN A 101 -1.37 -11.79 -19.70
CA ASN A 101 -0.71 -11.68 -21.00
C ASN A 101 -0.77 -10.26 -21.61
N LYS A 102 -0.84 -9.24 -20.74
CA LYS A 102 -0.79 -7.83 -21.14
C LYS A 102 0.32 -7.13 -20.41
N GLU A 103 1.13 -6.43 -21.18
CA GLU A 103 2.18 -5.56 -20.68
C GLU A 103 1.66 -4.12 -20.54
N PHE A 104 2.00 -3.46 -19.46
CA PHE A 104 1.67 -2.05 -19.21
C PHE A 104 2.64 -1.45 -18.20
N VAL A 105 2.66 -0.13 -18.16
CA VAL A 105 3.54 0.64 -17.28
C VAL A 105 2.70 1.46 -16.32
N ILE A 106 3.10 1.47 -15.05
CA ILE A 106 2.52 2.37 -14.04
C ILE A 106 3.54 3.46 -13.75
N THR A 107 3.09 4.71 -13.91
CA THR A 107 3.81 5.92 -13.50
C THR A 107 2.95 6.73 -12.54
N ARG A 108 3.54 7.74 -11.90
CA ARG A 108 2.77 8.72 -11.11
C ARG A 108 1.65 9.37 -11.94
N GLU A 109 1.94 9.73 -13.19
CA GLU A 109 1.01 10.37 -14.13
C GLU A 109 -0.15 9.43 -14.49
N SER A 110 0.12 8.15 -14.73
CA SER A 110 -0.95 7.16 -15.00
C SER A 110 -1.89 6.98 -13.81
N ILE A 111 -1.37 7.09 -12.58
CA ILE A 111 -2.19 7.09 -11.36
C ILE A 111 -3.05 8.36 -11.28
N GLN A 112 -2.48 9.53 -11.62
CA GLN A 112 -3.22 10.80 -11.65
C GLN A 112 -4.38 10.75 -12.65
N GLU A 113 -4.10 10.26 -13.85
CA GLU A 113 -5.11 10.11 -14.90
C GLU A 113 -6.22 9.15 -14.46
N PHE A 114 -5.86 7.99 -13.91
CA PHE A 114 -6.82 7.01 -13.41
C PHE A 114 -7.70 7.55 -12.28
N LEU A 115 -7.10 8.27 -11.33
CA LEU A 115 -7.81 8.83 -10.19
C LEU A 115 -8.52 10.16 -10.49
N GLU A 116 -8.19 10.80 -11.63
CA GLU A 116 -8.70 12.12 -12.02
C GLU A 116 -8.31 13.21 -10.99
N ILE A 117 -7.11 13.08 -10.41
CA ILE A 117 -6.57 13.99 -9.39
C ILE A 117 -5.53 14.90 -10.05
N HIS A 118 -5.66 16.22 -9.85
CA HIS A 118 -4.61 17.15 -10.26
C HIS A 118 -3.52 17.25 -9.18
N PRO A 119 -2.24 17.25 -9.58
CA PRO A 119 -1.16 17.42 -8.63
C PRO A 119 -1.26 18.80 -7.97
N PRO A 120 -0.93 18.91 -6.68
CA PRO A 120 -0.88 20.21 -6.02
C PRO A 120 0.22 21.09 -6.61
N SER A 121 0.02 22.42 -6.56
CA SER A 121 0.96 23.40 -7.13
C SER A 121 2.31 23.40 -6.43
N GLN A 122 2.32 23.11 -5.12
CA GLN A 122 3.51 23.01 -4.28
C GLN A 122 3.38 21.77 -3.39
N PRO A 123 3.64 20.57 -3.94
CA PRO A 123 3.53 19.37 -3.15
C PRO A 123 4.55 19.40 -2.02
N ILE A 124 4.07 19.16 -0.79
CA ILE A 124 4.98 18.82 0.28
C ILE A 124 5.48 17.42 -0.06
N THR A 125 6.75 17.37 -0.46
CA THR A 125 7.47 16.11 -0.50
C THR A 125 7.49 15.63 0.94
N VAL A 126 6.77 14.56 1.23
CA VAL A 126 6.80 13.92 2.54
C VAL A 126 8.14 13.18 2.64
N GLN A 127 9.22 13.93 2.71
CA GLN A 127 10.54 13.39 3.04
C GLN A 127 10.52 13.13 4.54
N TYR A 128 10.36 11.88 4.87
CA TYR A 128 10.18 11.40 6.24
C TYR A 128 11.38 11.66 7.15
N GLU A 129 12.54 11.92 6.57
CA GLU A 129 13.81 12.07 7.31
C GLU A 129 13.98 13.47 7.93
N ASP A 130 13.38 14.50 7.33
CA ASP A 130 13.57 15.89 7.76
C ASP A 130 12.65 16.31 8.93
N HIS A 131 11.72 15.45 9.36
CA HIS A 131 10.68 15.79 10.33
C HIS A 131 10.80 15.09 11.69
N LEU A 132 11.86 14.33 11.93
CA LEU A 132 12.00 13.57 13.18
C LEU A 132 12.05 14.49 14.43
N ASP A 133 12.63 15.68 14.29
CA ASP A 133 12.76 16.63 15.41
C ASP A 133 11.42 17.31 15.80
N SER A 134 10.43 17.27 14.92
CA SER A 134 9.11 17.89 15.16
C SER A 134 7.99 16.87 15.41
N ILE A 135 8.30 15.58 15.48
CA ILE A 135 7.26 14.54 15.61
C ILE A 135 6.48 14.63 16.91
N GLU A 136 7.12 15.10 18.00
CA GLU A 136 6.46 15.30 19.29
C GLU A 136 5.38 16.38 19.18
N GLU A 137 5.67 17.48 18.52
CA GLU A 137 4.71 18.57 18.27
C GLU A 137 3.56 18.12 17.40
N MET A 138 3.83 17.34 16.34
CA MET A 138 2.81 16.73 15.49
C MET A 138 1.88 15.80 16.29
N VAL A 139 2.46 14.96 17.14
CA VAL A 139 1.72 14.04 18.00
C VAL A 139 0.81 14.79 18.97
N LEU A 140 1.31 15.86 19.59
CA LEU A 140 0.52 16.73 20.48
C LEU A 140 -0.62 17.43 19.73
N THR A 141 -0.35 17.96 18.55
CA THR A 141 -1.37 18.61 17.70
C THR A 141 -2.51 17.64 17.34
N LEU A 142 -2.18 16.38 17.07
CA LEU A 142 -3.16 15.33 16.77
C LEU A 142 -3.88 14.80 18.02
N GLY A 143 -3.49 15.22 19.22
CA GLY A 143 -4.05 14.72 20.47
C GLY A 143 -3.63 13.31 20.84
N GLY A 144 -2.52 12.83 20.27
CA GLY A 144 -1.94 11.53 20.55
C GLY A 144 -0.93 11.53 21.70
N THR A 145 -0.31 10.40 21.94
CA THR A 145 0.84 10.27 22.84
C THR A 145 1.97 9.52 22.14
N LEU A 146 3.18 10.03 22.27
CA LEU A 146 4.36 9.39 21.73
C LEU A 146 4.77 8.20 22.60
N LYS A 147 5.01 7.05 21.94
CA LYS A 147 5.54 5.83 22.58
C LYS A 147 6.77 5.37 21.80
N LYS A 148 7.95 5.70 22.28
CA LYS A 148 9.22 5.47 21.55
C LYS A 148 9.19 6.17 20.18
N THR A 149 9.08 5.41 19.09
CA THR A 149 9.08 5.90 17.70
C THR A 149 7.69 5.81 17.03
N SER A 150 6.64 5.58 17.82
CA SER A 150 5.28 5.44 17.30
C SER A 150 4.29 6.27 18.12
N MET A 151 3.24 6.76 17.46
CA MET A 151 2.16 7.48 18.11
C MET A 151 1.06 6.51 18.53
N ASN A 152 0.60 6.65 19.78
CA ASN A 152 -0.58 5.95 20.27
C ASN A 152 -1.84 6.75 19.91
N THR A 153 -2.81 6.10 19.26
CA THR A 153 -4.07 6.71 18.79
C THR A 153 -5.22 6.60 19.80
N ILE A 154 -5.02 5.90 20.91
CA ILE A 154 -6.09 5.72 21.94
C ILE A 154 -6.63 7.05 22.46
N PRO A 155 -5.79 8.09 22.72
CA PRO A 155 -6.28 9.38 23.23
C PRO A 155 -7.04 10.24 22.21
N PHE A 156 -7.07 9.86 20.95
CA PHE A 156 -7.70 10.65 19.88
C PHE A 156 -9.17 10.97 20.17
N SER A 157 -9.60 12.16 19.77
CA SER A 157 -11.02 12.49 19.65
C SER A 157 -11.71 11.53 18.69
N LEU A 158 -13.04 11.43 18.73
CA LEU A 158 -13.80 10.57 17.83
C LEU A 158 -13.51 10.92 16.35
N GLU A 159 -13.50 12.21 16.02
CA GLU A 159 -13.22 12.70 14.67
C GLU A 159 -11.81 12.34 14.21
N MET A 160 -10.79 12.62 15.03
CA MET A 160 -9.41 12.27 14.71
C MET A 160 -9.21 10.76 14.56
N ARG A 161 -9.87 9.96 15.39
CA ARG A 161 -9.86 8.50 15.28
C ARG A 161 -10.50 8.04 13.98
N THR A 162 -11.61 8.64 13.58
CA THR A 162 -12.28 8.34 12.31
C THR A 162 -11.39 8.69 11.14
N LEU A 163 -10.77 9.87 11.14
CA LEU A 163 -9.81 10.28 10.10
C LEU A 163 -8.62 9.32 10.02
N ALA A 164 -8.05 8.95 11.16
CA ALA A 164 -6.96 7.96 11.22
C ALA A 164 -7.38 6.60 10.65
N HIS A 165 -8.61 6.15 10.93
CA HIS A 165 -9.14 4.90 10.36
C HIS A 165 -9.30 4.99 8.84
N VAL A 166 -9.84 6.08 8.31
CA VAL A 166 -9.94 6.30 6.86
C VAL A 166 -8.56 6.29 6.22
N MET A 167 -7.61 7.01 6.79
CA MET A 167 -6.22 7.02 6.32
C MET A 167 -5.62 5.60 6.28
N ILE A 168 -5.71 4.87 7.38
CA ILE A 168 -5.10 3.53 7.52
C ILE A 168 -5.74 2.51 6.57
N HIS A 169 -7.02 2.62 6.29
CA HIS A 169 -7.70 1.65 5.44
C HIS A 169 -7.64 1.98 3.95
N ASN A 170 -7.51 3.26 3.58
CA ASN A 170 -7.68 3.69 2.20
C ASN A 170 -6.46 4.41 1.60
N LEU A 171 -5.66 5.09 2.42
CA LEU A 171 -4.55 5.91 1.91
C LEU A 171 -3.18 5.34 2.26
N TYR A 172 -3.03 4.75 3.44
CA TYR A 172 -1.76 4.24 3.93
C TYR A 172 -1.96 2.94 4.74
N PRO A 173 -2.30 1.83 4.06
CA PRO A 173 -2.76 0.59 4.70
C PRO A 173 -1.80 0.03 5.75
N VAL A 174 -2.38 -0.41 6.89
CA VAL A 174 -1.69 -1.15 7.95
C VAL A 174 -2.67 -2.01 8.74
N THR A 175 -2.18 -3.07 9.33
CA THR A 175 -3.00 -3.99 10.13
C THR A 175 -3.26 -3.51 11.55
N ASN A 176 -2.37 -2.68 12.12
CA ASN A 176 -2.48 -2.19 13.50
C ASN A 176 -3.09 -0.78 13.52
N LEU A 177 -4.23 -0.63 14.18
CA LEU A 177 -4.98 0.62 14.27
C LEU A 177 -4.65 1.45 15.54
N THR A 178 -3.97 0.86 16.51
CA THR A 178 -3.73 1.51 17.82
C THR A 178 -2.43 2.30 17.87
N THR A 179 -1.52 2.05 16.94
CA THR A 179 -0.23 2.73 16.87
C THR A 179 0.12 3.12 15.44
N LEU A 180 0.57 4.34 15.25
CA LEU A 180 1.06 4.85 13.96
C LEU A 180 2.57 5.00 14.00
N SER A 181 3.25 4.49 12.97
CA SER A 181 4.69 4.77 12.77
C SER A 181 4.91 6.26 12.43
N ALA A 182 6.14 6.75 12.58
CA ALA A 182 6.48 8.13 12.25
C ALA A 182 5.98 8.59 10.88
N PRO A 183 6.20 7.84 9.78
CA PRO A 183 5.69 8.25 8.47
C PRO A 183 4.16 8.40 8.42
N ARG A 184 3.41 7.53 9.08
CA ARG A 184 1.95 7.61 9.13
C ARG A 184 1.47 8.75 10.02
N THR A 185 2.20 9.05 11.08
CA THR A 185 1.93 10.22 11.94
C THR A 185 2.09 11.51 11.14
N ILE A 186 3.18 11.64 10.39
CA ILE A 186 3.45 12.80 9.52
C ILE A 186 2.37 12.92 8.44
N PHE A 187 1.99 11.81 7.81
CA PHE A 187 0.92 11.83 6.81
C PHE A 187 -0.41 12.28 7.41
N LEU A 188 -0.81 11.74 8.57
CA LEU A 188 -2.02 12.12 9.28
C LEU A 188 -2.01 13.59 9.68
N TYR A 189 -0.87 14.09 10.19
CA TYR A 189 -0.68 15.50 10.55
C TYR A 189 -0.84 16.42 9.34
N ASN A 190 -0.20 16.09 8.21
CA ASN A 190 -0.31 16.86 6.98
C ASN A 190 -1.75 16.83 6.43
N LEU A 191 -2.43 15.69 6.54
CA LEU A 191 -3.84 15.57 6.16
C LEU A 191 -4.72 16.48 7.04
N PHE A 192 -4.56 16.40 8.36
CA PHE A 192 -5.33 17.17 9.33
C PHE A 192 -5.07 18.69 9.26
N THR A 193 -3.82 19.08 9.03
CA THR A 193 -3.43 20.51 8.91
C THR A 193 -3.64 21.08 7.50
N HIS A 194 -4.39 20.40 6.65
CA HIS A 194 -4.72 20.80 5.28
C HIS A 194 -3.50 21.10 4.37
N LYS A 195 -2.35 20.50 4.67
CA LYS A 195 -1.19 20.61 3.79
C LYS A 195 -1.43 19.91 2.45
N GLU A 196 -0.80 20.44 1.40
CA GLU A 196 -0.90 19.86 0.04
C GLU A 196 -0.07 18.58 -0.05
N ILE A 197 -0.73 17.43 -0.10
CA ILE A 197 -0.11 16.11 -0.24
C ILE A 197 -0.26 15.66 -1.69
N ASP A 198 0.83 15.25 -2.34
CA ASP A 198 0.76 14.52 -3.58
C ASP A 198 0.42 13.05 -3.31
N ILE A 199 -0.87 12.77 -3.36
CA ILE A 199 -1.38 11.41 -3.09
C ILE A 199 -0.96 10.43 -4.18
N CYS A 200 -0.80 10.87 -5.43
CA CYS A 200 -0.40 9.99 -6.53
C CYS A 200 1.07 9.59 -6.41
N GLU A 201 1.94 10.52 -6.04
CA GLU A 201 3.33 10.20 -5.69
C GLU A 201 3.41 9.27 -4.49
N HIS A 202 2.59 9.52 -3.47
CA HIS A 202 2.54 8.65 -2.28
C HIS A 202 2.13 7.21 -2.64
N ILE A 203 1.07 7.03 -3.43
CA ILE A 203 0.62 5.71 -3.90
C ILE A 203 1.71 5.04 -4.73
N PHE A 204 2.32 5.78 -5.67
CA PHE A 204 3.39 5.27 -6.50
C PHE A 204 4.59 4.79 -5.67
N HIS A 205 5.00 5.58 -4.67
CA HIS A 205 6.06 5.21 -3.73
C HIS A 205 5.72 3.95 -2.93
N LEU A 206 4.49 3.83 -2.44
CA LEU A 206 4.04 2.63 -1.73
C LEU A 206 4.07 1.39 -2.63
N LEU A 207 3.64 1.51 -3.88
CA LEU A 207 3.71 0.42 -4.86
C LEU A 207 5.15 0.00 -5.11
N LYS A 208 6.06 0.95 -5.38
CA LYS A 208 7.50 0.68 -5.56
C LYS A 208 8.12 -0.04 -4.37
N LYS A 209 7.72 0.32 -3.17
CA LYS A 209 8.23 -0.30 -1.94
C LYS A 209 7.69 -1.71 -1.69
N SER A 210 6.60 -2.06 -2.33
CA SER A 210 5.90 -3.35 -2.14
C SER A 210 6.30 -4.40 -3.18
N ILE A 211 7.01 -3.99 -4.23
CA ILE A 211 7.65 -4.82 -5.26
C ILE A 211 9.11 -5.08 -4.86
#